data_f1206e33173179ba3ce5d1e3e246ff3b
#
_entry.id   f1206e33173179ba3ce5d1e3e246ff3b
#
_cell.length_a   1.000
_cell.length_b   1.000
_cell.length_c   1.000
_cell.angle_alpha   90.00
_cell.angle_beta   90.00
_cell.angle_gamma   90.00
#
_symmetry.space_group_name_H-M   'P 1'
#
loop_
_entity.id
_entity.type
_entity.pdbx_description
1 polymer ?
#
loop_
_entity_poly.entity_id
_entity_poly.type
_entity_poly.pdbx_seq_one_letter_code
_entity_poly.pdbx_strand_id
1 'polypeptide(L)'
;MRGYWGDPKASAERFHPGAIPGERVCHTGDVFRTDEDGFFYFVGRRDDIIKSRGEKVSPKEVENVLYALPGVREAAVIGVQDPVLGQAIKAFVASDDAGLTEARILRHCREHLEDFMVPRAVEVRQELPKTPSGKIKKTELH
;
A
#
# COMPACT_ATOMS: atom_id res chain seq x y z
N MET A 1 -4.17 -5.05 -25.75
CA MET A 1 -4.28 -3.57 -25.58
C MET A 1 -3.10 -2.92 -26.28
N ARG A 2 -3.31 -1.83 -27.04
CA ARG A 2 -2.23 -1.18 -27.83
C ARG A 2 -1.48 -0.09 -27.07
N GLY A 3 -2.07 0.47 -26.03
CA GLY A 3 -1.53 1.55 -25.21
C GLY A 3 -2.63 2.39 -24.59
N TYR A 4 -2.25 3.46 -23.92
CA TYR A 4 -3.17 4.47 -23.38
C TYR A 4 -3.57 5.47 -24.48
N TRP A 5 -4.83 5.86 -24.49
CA TRP A 5 -5.32 6.82 -25.46
C TRP A 5 -4.71 8.20 -25.25
N GLY A 6 -4.11 8.78 -26.30
CA GLY A 6 -3.51 10.11 -26.23
C GLY A 6 -2.25 10.26 -25.36
N ASP A 7 -1.75 9.15 -24.77
CA ASP A 7 -0.56 9.17 -23.90
C ASP A 7 0.51 8.17 -24.36
N PRO A 8 1.33 8.53 -25.34
CA PRO A 8 2.40 7.68 -25.83
C PRO A 8 3.52 7.46 -24.80
N LYS A 9 3.74 8.42 -23.89
CA LYS A 9 4.77 8.31 -22.84
C LYS A 9 4.39 7.24 -21.82
N ALA A 10 3.21 7.32 -21.23
CA ALA A 10 2.73 6.28 -20.32
C ALA A 10 2.61 4.92 -21.00
N SER A 11 2.26 4.91 -22.30
CA SER A 11 2.23 3.68 -23.10
C SER A 11 3.60 3.03 -23.23
N ALA A 12 4.65 3.81 -23.48
CA ALA A 12 6.02 3.31 -23.59
C ALA A 12 6.57 2.81 -22.25
N GLU A 13 6.18 3.45 -21.15
CA GLU A 13 6.57 3.05 -19.80
C GLU A 13 5.94 1.72 -19.34
N ARG A 14 4.74 1.39 -19.85
CA ARG A 14 3.97 0.22 -19.39
C ARG A 14 3.94 -0.95 -20.37
N PHE A 15 4.11 -0.68 -21.67
CA PHE A 15 4.03 -1.71 -22.70
C PHE A 15 5.37 -1.93 -23.37
N HIS A 16 5.96 -3.09 -23.14
CA HIS A 16 7.26 -3.49 -23.66
C HIS A 16 7.10 -4.56 -24.74
N PRO A 17 8.08 -4.73 -25.65
CA PRO A 17 8.11 -5.88 -26.56
C PRO A 17 8.08 -7.19 -25.77
N GLY A 18 7.29 -8.15 -26.23
CA GLY A 18 7.27 -9.52 -25.70
C GLY A 18 8.33 -10.41 -26.35
N ALA A 19 8.28 -11.70 -26.02
CA ALA A 19 9.21 -12.70 -26.54
C ALA A 19 8.93 -13.06 -28.03
N ILE A 20 7.66 -12.87 -28.47
CA ILE A 20 7.23 -13.17 -29.82
C ILE A 20 7.14 -11.88 -30.64
N PRO A 21 7.61 -11.86 -31.91
CA PRO A 21 7.47 -10.68 -32.76
C PRO A 21 6.05 -10.15 -32.85
N GLY A 22 5.86 -8.85 -32.53
CA GLY A 22 4.56 -8.19 -32.48
C GLY A 22 3.81 -8.33 -31.16
N GLU A 23 4.28 -9.14 -30.23
CA GLU A 23 3.74 -9.22 -28.88
C GLU A 23 4.10 -7.98 -28.06
N ARG A 24 3.18 -7.56 -27.20
CA ARG A 24 3.39 -6.51 -26.19
C ARG A 24 2.99 -7.01 -24.81
N VAL A 25 3.91 -6.90 -23.88
CA VAL A 25 3.73 -7.23 -22.48
C VAL A 25 3.41 -5.95 -21.69
N CYS A 26 2.36 -5.98 -20.88
CA CYS A 26 1.98 -4.88 -20.02
C CYS A 26 2.57 -5.08 -18.62
N HIS A 27 3.44 -4.17 -18.20
CA HIS A 27 3.93 -4.12 -16.82
C HIS A 27 2.92 -3.33 -15.96
N THR A 28 2.06 -4.03 -15.24
CA THR A 28 1.00 -3.42 -14.42
C THR A 28 1.57 -2.62 -13.23
N GLY A 29 2.77 -2.98 -12.78
CA GLY A 29 3.39 -2.46 -11.56
C GLY A 29 2.91 -3.17 -10.29
N ASP A 30 2.12 -4.23 -10.45
CA ASP A 30 1.70 -5.06 -9.33
C ASP A 30 2.77 -6.11 -9.00
N VAL A 31 2.94 -6.38 -7.72
CA VAL A 31 3.89 -7.38 -7.19
C VAL A 31 3.10 -8.54 -6.62
N PHE A 32 3.48 -9.74 -7.04
CA PHE A 32 2.90 -11.00 -6.57
C PHE A 32 4.01 -11.89 -6.01
N ARG A 33 3.65 -12.77 -5.11
CA ARG A 33 4.41 -13.97 -4.75
C ARG A 33 3.68 -15.20 -5.28
N THR A 34 4.42 -16.24 -5.58
CA THR A 34 3.86 -17.56 -5.93
C THR A 34 4.16 -18.55 -4.80
N ASP A 35 3.27 -19.52 -4.60
CA ASP A 35 3.52 -20.70 -3.78
C ASP A 35 4.06 -21.86 -4.63
N GLU A 36 4.26 -23.02 -3.98
CA GLU A 36 4.76 -24.25 -4.62
C GLU A 36 3.78 -24.83 -5.66
N ASP A 37 2.48 -24.54 -5.51
CA ASP A 37 1.42 -24.95 -6.43
C ASP A 37 1.24 -23.97 -7.62
N GLY A 38 1.98 -22.85 -7.61
CA GLY A 38 1.96 -21.84 -8.67
C GLY A 38 0.83 -20.81 -8.56
N PHE A 39 0.13 -20.72 -7.44
CA PHE A 39 -0.86 -19.67 -7.22
C PHE A 39 -0.20 -18.32 -6.96
N PHE A 40 -0.82 -17.25 -7.50
CA PHE A 40 -0.36 -15.89 -7.35
C PHE A 40 -1.08 -15.20 -6.20
N TYR A 41 -0.30 -14.67 -5.26
CA TYR A 41 -0.79 -13.87 -4.13
C TYR A 41 -0.34 -12.43 -4.30
N PHE A 42 -1.30 -11.52 -4.34
CA PHE A 42 -1.01 -10.10 -4.47
C PHE A 42 -0.32 -9.56 -3.21
N VAL A 43 0.87 -8.99 -3.39
CA VAL A 43 1.68 -8.39 -2.31
C VAL A 43 1.43 -6.89 -2.22
N GLY A 44 1.36 -6.20 -3.36
CA GLY A 44 1.17 -4.76 -3.39
C GLY A 44 1.55 -4.17 -4.74
N ARG A 45 1.53 -2.84 -4.79
CA ARG A 45 2.03 -2.10 -5.95
C ARG A 45 3.52 -1.79 -5.75
N ARG A 46 4.31 -1.92 -6.82
CA ARG A 46 5.74 -1.61 -6.80
C ARG A 46 6.02 -0.17 -6.37
N ASP A 47 5.15 0.75 -6.81
CA ASP A 47 5.28 2.17 -6.54
C ASP A 47 4.84 2.54 -5.11
N ASP A 48 4.06 1.69 -4.44
CA ASP A 48 3.56 1.89 -3.07
C ASP A 48 4.47 1.27 -2.01
N ILE A 49 5.44 0.42 -2.39
CA ILE A 49 6.36 -0.22 -1.44
C ILE A 49 7.15 0.84 -0.68
N ILE A 50 7.03 0.80 0.64
CA ILE A 50 7.71 1.71 1.55
C ILE A 50 9.11 1.15 1.86
N LYS A 51 10.13 2.01 1.77
CA LYS A 51 11.51 1.65 2.11
C LYS A 51 11.84 2.19 3.50
N SER A 52 11.57 1.38 4.52
CA SER A 52 11.81 1.74 5.93
C SER A 52 12.98 0.94 6.51
N ARG A 53 13.96 1.61 7.08
CA ARG A 53 15.15 0.98 7.70
C ARG A 53 15.93 0.04 6.75
N GLY A 54 15.90 0.31 5.45
CA GLY A 54 16.51 -0.56 4.44
C GLY A 54 15.64 -1.73 3.97
N GLU A 55 14.54 -2.01 4.67
CA GLU A 55 13.59 -3.07 4.36
C GLU A 55 12.46 -2.57 3.44
N LYS A 56 11.89 -3.49 2.66
CA LYS A 56 10.76 -3.23 1.79
C LYS A 56 9.47 -3.65 2.49
N VAL A 57 8.63 -2.68 2.82
CA VAL A 57 7.35 -2.91 3.51
C VAL A 57 6.21 -2.73 2.53
N SER A 58 5.34 -3.72 2.43
CA SER A 58 4.08 -3.62 1.72
C SER A 58 3.05 -2.87 2.56
N PRO A 59 2.52 -1.72 2.12
CA PRO A 59 1.42 -1.05 2.82
C PRO A 59 0.23 -1.96 3.05
N LYS A 60 -0.06 -2.85 2.09
CA LYS A 60 -1.19 -3.78 2.15
C LYS A 60 -1.08 -4.76 3.32
N GLU A 61 0.12 -5.20 3.64
CA GLU A 61 0.36 -6.11 4.75
C GLU A 61 0.05 -5.44 6.10
N VAL A 62 0.50 -4.20 6.27
CA VAL A 62 0.19 -3.39 7.46
C VAL A 62 -1.30 -3.06 7.52
N GLU A 63 -1.93 -2.69 6.38
CA GLU A 63 -3.36 -2.42 6.29
C GLU A 63 -4.20 -3.64 6.68
N ASN A 64 -3.80 -4.85 6.28
CA ASN A 64 -4.50 -6.09 6.65
C ASN A 64 -4.52 -6.30 8.17
N VAL A 65 -3.41 -6.02 8.85
CA VAL A 65 -3.34 -6.09 10.32
C VAL A 65 -4.23 -5.02 10.96
N LEU A 66 -4.25 -3.80 10.41
CA LEU A 66 -5.14 -2.75 10.90
C LEU A 66 -6.62 -3.13 10.74
N TYR A 67 -7.01 -3.71 9.60
CA TYR A 67 -8.38 -4.18 9.38
C TYR A 67 -8.82 -5.31 10.31
N ALA A 68 -7.88 -6.09 10.84
CA ALA A 68 -8.19 -7.13 11.82
C ALA A 68 -8.53 -6.56 13.22
N LEU A 69 -8.22 -5.29 13.49
CA LEU A 69 -8.53 -4.64 14.75
C LEU A 69 -10.01 -4.21 14.78
N PRO A 70 -10.83 -4.70 15.75
CA PRO A 70 -12.21 -4.29 15.88
C PRO A 70 -12.35 -2.77 16.07
N GLY A 71 -13.29 -2.16 15.35
CA GLY A 71 -13.51 -0.72 15.31
C GLY A 71 -12.85 -0.01 14.13
N VAL A 72 -11.93 -0.65 13.40
CA VAL A 72 -11.36 -0.12 12.16
C VAL A 72 -12.37 -0.32 11.02
N ARG A 73 -12.81 0.78 10.44
CA ARG A 73 -13.68 0.78 9.25
C ARG A 73 -12.88 0.86 7.96
N GLU A 74 -11.88 1.74 7.94
CA GLU A 74 -10.98 1.92 6.80
C GLU A 74 -9.55 2.13 7.30
N ALA A 75 -8.60 1.65 6.54
CA ALA A 75 -7.18 1.86 6.83
C ALA A 75 -6.42 2.16 5.54
N ALA A 76 -5.47 3.07 5.63
CA ALA A 76 -4.51 3.35 4.57
C ALA A 76 -3.13 3.58 5.18
N VAL A 77 -2.11 3.07 4.51
CA VAL A 77 -0.72 3.17 4.96
C VAL A 77 0.12 3.80 3.85
N ILE A 78 0.93 4.77 4.23
CA ILE A 78 1.87 5.46 3.34
C ILE A 78 3.26 5.54 3.95
N GLY A 79 4.27 5.69 3.09
CA GLY A 79 5.61 6.08 3.50
C GLY A 79 5.74 7.60 3.50
N VAL A 80 6.19 8.17 4.60
CA VAL A 80 6.56 9.58 4.70
C VAL A 80 8.07 9.71 4.81
N GLN A 81 8.65 10.77 4.24
CA GLN A 81 10.09 10.98 4.30
C GLN A 81 10.57 11.11 5.75
N ASP A 82 11.63 10.37 6.08
CA ASP A 82 12.26 10.40 7.40
C ASP A 82 13.78 10.47 7.21
N PRO A 83 14.47 11.44 7.86
CA PRO A 83 15.90 11.66 7.63
C PRO A 83 16.79 10.51 8.12
N VAL A 84 16.29 9.66 9.02
CA VAL A 84 17.04 8.55 9.61
C VAL A 84 16.66 7.22 8.97
N LEU A 85 15.37 7.01 8.74
CA LEU A 85 14.83 5.74 8.26
C LEU A 85 14.72 5.65 6.73
N GLY A 86 14.98 6.75 6.01
CA GLY A 86 14.63 6.94 4.61
C GLY A 86 13.14 7.22 4.46
N GLN A 87 12.29 6.27 4.83
CA GLN A 87 10.85 6.48 4.99
C GLN A 87 10.37 5.92 6.33
N ALA A 88 9.49 6.65 7.00
CA ALA A 88 8.70 6.18 8.13
C ALA A 88 7.32 5.74 7.65
N ILE A 89 6.77 4.72 8.29
CA ILE A 89 5.43 4.23 8.00
C ILE A 89 4.43 5.09 8.78
N LYS A 90 3.46 5.67 8.09
CA LYS A 90 2.33 6.39 8.69
C LYS A 90 1.03 5.69 8.31
N ALA A 91 0.20 5.41 9.31
CA ALA A 91 -1.11 4.81 9.15
C ALA A 91 -2.22 5.84 9.35
N PHE A 92 -3.25 5.76 8.54
CA PHE A 92 -4.49 6.50 8.67
C PHE A 92 -5.62 5.50 8.87
N VAL A 93 -6.43 5.70 9.89
CA VAL A 93 -7.52 4.80 10.24
C VAL A 93 -8.81 5.59 10.35
N ALA A 94 -9.85 5.14 9.66
CA ALA A 94 -11.19 5.67 9.87
C ALA A 94 -11.97 4.78 10.85
N SER A 95 -12.56 5.42 11.86
CA SER A 95 -13.32 4.74 12.90
C SER A 95 -14.41 5.64 13.45
N ASP A 96 -15.54 5.03 13.81
CA ASP A 96 -16.62 5.66 14.57
C ASP A 96 -16.53 5.31 16.07
N ASP A 97 -15.57 4.43 16.45
CA ASP A 97 -15.31 4.05 17.83
C ASP A 97 -14.39 5.07 18.52
N ALA A 98 -14.95 5.89 19.40
CA ALA A 98 -14.19 6.86 20.20
C ALA A 98 -13.15 6.19 21.13
N GLY A 99 -13.26 4.90 21.39
CA GLY A 99 -12.30 4.11 22.17
C GLY A 99 -11.10 3.62 21.34
N LEU A 100 -11.11 3.82 20.01
CA LEU A 100 -10.01 3.44 19.15
C LEU A 100 -8.94 4.54 19.12
N THR A 101 -8.01 4.46 20.06
CA THR A 101 -6.91 5.41 20.21
C THR A 101 -5.67 4.99 19.42
N GLU A 102 -4.80 5.95 19.10
CA GLU A 102 -3.49 5.67 18.48
C GLU A 102 -2.70 4.63 19.28
N ALA A 103 -2.67 4.74 20.60
CA ALA A 103 -1.95 3.81 21.48
C ALA A 103 -2.48 2.36 21.35
N ARG A 104 -3.79 2.19 21.23
CA ARG A 104 -4.42 0.87 21.03
C ARG A 104 -4.06 0.29 19.67
N ILE A 105 -4.07 1.11 18.63
CA ILE A 105 -3.72 0.70 17.27
C ILE A 105 -2.24 0.31 17.21
N LEU A 106 -1.34 1.14 17.74
CA LEU A 106 0.10 0.86 17.77
C LEU A 106 0.44 -0.40 18.57
N ARG A 107 -0.25 -0.65 19.69
CA ARG A 107 -0.09 -1.90 20.45
C ARG A 107 -0.47 -3.10 19.59
N HIS A 108 -1.62 -3.06 18.93
CA HIS A 108 -2.06 -4.13 18.04
C HIS A 108 -1.06 -4.37 16.91
N CYS A 109 -0.53 -3.32 16.29
CA CYS A 109 0.49 -3.45 15.26
C CYS A 109 1.76 -4.14 15.80
N ARG A 110 2.24 -3.80 17.00
CA ARG A 110 3.42 -4.42 17.61
C ARG A 110 3.24 -5.90 17.95
N GLU A 111 2.02 -6.33 18.20
CA GLU A 111 1.68 -7.72 18.50
C GLU A 111 1.61 -8.59 17.23
N HIS A 112 1.44 -7.99 16.03
CA HIS A 112 1.14 -8.72 14.81
C HIS A 112 2.07 -8.40 13.63
N LEU A 113 2.98 -7.45 13.78
CA LEU A 113 3.92 -7.03 12.74
C LEU A 113 5.36 -7.08 13.25
N GLU A 114 6.28 -7.29 12.32
CA GLU A 114 7.71 -7.10 12.59
C GLU A 114 8.02 -5.64 12.93
N ASP A 115 9.02 -5.40 13.76
CA ASP A 115 9.36 -4.06 14.28
C ASP A 115 9.55 -3.00 13.19
N PHE A 116 10.13 -3.37 12.05
CA PHE A 116 10.35 -2.45 10.93
C PHE A 116 9.07 -2.11 10.15
N MET A 117 7.99 -2.89 10.35
CA MET A 117 6.69 -2.70 9.71
C MET A 117 5.72 -1.89 10.59
N VAL A 118 6.01 -1.72 11.87
CA VAL A 118 5.13 -0.99 12.80
C VAL A 118 5.07 0.48 12.41
N PRO A 119 3.87 1.05 12.24
CA PRO A 119 3.72 2.48 11.98
C PRO A 119 4.36 3.33 13.07
N ARG A 120 5.08 4.39 12.66
CA ARG A 120 5.66 5.36 13.59
C ARG A 120 4.64 6.38 14.09
N ALA A 121 3.62 6.62 13.28
CA ALA A 121 2.50 7.50 13.60
C ALA A 121 1.20 6.92 13.07
N VAL A 122 0.14 7.11 13.83
CA VAL A 122 -1.22 6.73 13.44
C VAL A 122 -2.13 7.94 13.60
N GLU A 123 -2.90 8.22 12.57
CA GLU A 123 -3.88 9.29 12.58
C GLU A 123 -5.29 8.69 12.47
N VAL A 124 -6.10 8.91 13.49
CA VAL A 124 -7.50 8.46 13.49
C VAL A 124 -8.37 9.58 12.96
N ARG A 125 -9.18 9.28 11.94
CA ARG A 125 -10.12 10.19 11.28
C ARG A 125 -11.52 9.62 11.27
N GLN A 126 -12.53 10.45 11.04
CA GLN A 126 -13.88 9.97 10.78
C GLN A 126 -14.00 9.32 9.40
N GLU A 127 -13.34 9.90 8.39
CA GLU A 127 -13.33 9.41 7.01
C GLU A 127 -11.97 9.60 6.36
N LEU A 128 -11.66 8.73 5.41
CA LEU A 128 -10.49 8.87 4.54
C LEU A 128 -10.91 9.41 3.16
N PRO A 129 -10.06 10.22 2.50
CA PRO A 129 -10.36 10.76 1.18
C PRO A 129 -10.50 9.61 0.16
N LYS A 130 -11.52 9.71 -0.70
CA LYS A 130 -11.86 8.68 -1.68
C LYS A 130 -11.90 9.24 -3.10
N THR A 131 -11.57 8.38 -4.03
CA THR A 131 -11.84 8.62 -5.46
C THR A 131 -13.34 8.48 -5.75
N PRO A 132 -13.84 8.98 -6.90
CA PRO A 132 -15.23 8.75 -7.32
C PRO A 132 -15.62 7.26 -7.41
N SER A 133 -14.65 6.36 -7.58
CA SER A 133 -14.84 4.91 -7.59
C SER A 133 -14.82 4.26 -6.20
N GLY A 134 -14.76 5.06 -5.10
CA GLY A 134 -14.76 4.58 -3.71
C GLY A 134 -13.43 4.08 -3.16
N LYS A 135 -12.32 4.17 -3.93
CA LYS A 135 -10.99 3.79 -3.45
C LYS A 135 -10.36 4.92 -2.62
N ILE A 136 -9.65 4.56 -1.54
CA ILE A 136 -8.92 5.54 -0.74
C ILE A 136 -7.84 6.24 -1.60
N LYS A 137 -7.85 7.57 -1.56
CA LYS A 137 -6.94 8.41 -2.35
C LYS A 137 -5.70 8.74 -1.52
N LYS A 138 -4.72 7.82 -1.54
CA LYS A 138 -3.48 7.94 -0.75
C LYS A 138 -2.68 9.21 -1.04
N THR A 139 -2.81 9.79 -2.23
CA THR A 139 -2.12 11.03 -2.62
C THR A 139 -2.58 12.27 -1.85
N GLU A 140 -3.71 12.21 -1.14
CA GLU A 140 -4.23 13.27 -0.28
C GLU A 140 -3.96 13.04 1.22
N LEU A 141 -3.25 11.95 1.54
CA LEU A 141 -2.81 11.61 2.90
C LEU A 141 -1.36 12.10 3.10
N HIS A 142 -1.10 12.87 4.16
CA HIS A 142 0.23 13.39 4.54
C HIS A 142 0.31 13.76 6.03
#